data_7241575170f5680aa338857078a802c0
#
_entry.id   7241575170f5680aa338857078a802c0
#
_cell.length_a   1.000
_cell.length_b   1.000
_cell.length_c   1.000
_cell.angle_alpha   90.00
_cell.angle_beta   90.00
_cell.angle_gamma   90.00
#
_symmetry.space_group_name_H-M   'P 1'
#
loop_
_entity.id
_entity.type
_entity.pdbx_description
1 polymer ?
#
loop_
_entity_poly.entity_id
_entity_poly.type
_entity_poly.pdbx_seq_one_letter_code
_entity_poly.pdbx_strand_id
1 'polypeptide(L)'
;MRLLALIFPILLALSCSTSPKSAHEAPLKVRPDKPTVATPKSGQIQFPSKDGLPITADLYQKEGNKDFILLCHQAQFSRGEYINTAPILVDMGFNCLAIDQRSGRKANGIMNETTKAAKAKHLNIRYTDAIQDIETAIDKAYELNHQRPIILVGSSYSAALALYLGNTDKVKAVAVFSPGEYIRSLKIGKAAEKLKKPVFVTCAKKEIDGVADLVKNVDSQYLSFYRPTEKGIHGSRALWDSTEGHEGYWKAFKDWLKRN
;
A
#
# COMPACT_ATOMS: atom_id res chain seq x y z
N MET A 1 -49.15 -50.57 -52.44
CA MET A 1 -49.22 -50.05 -51.05
C MET A 1 -48.74 -48.59 -51.11
N ARG A 2 -49.70 -47.67 -50.96
CA ARG A 2 -49.45 -46.22 -51.14
C ARG A 2 -49.21 -45.59 -49.78
N LEU A 3 -48.08 -44.94 -49.63
CA LEU A 3 -47.72 -44.15 -48.46
C LEU A 3 -48.30 -42.74 -48.61
N LEU A 4 -49.21 -42.36 -47.69
CA LEU A 4 -49.75 -41.00 -47.61
C LEU A 4 -48.83 -40.16 -46.75
N ALA A 5 -48.28 -39.10 -47.31
CA ALA A 5 -47.52 -38.09 -46.53
C ALA A 5 -48.47 -37.00 -46.09
N LEU A 6 -48.56 -36.82 -44.76
CA LEU A 6 -49.29 -35.72 -44.10
C LEU A 6 -48.33 -34.54 -43.93
N ILE A 7 -48.67 -33.45 -44.60
CA ILE A 7 -47.98 -32.18 -44.50
C ILE A 7 -48.68 -31.35 -43.38
N PHE A 8 -47.99 -31.04 -42.29
CA PHE A 8 -48.44 -30.09 -41.29
C PHE A 8 -47.76 -28.72 -41.52
N PRO A 9 -48.48 -27.61 -41.51
CA PRO A 9 -47.86 -26.30 -41.63
C PRO A 9 -47.35 -25.85 -40.25
N ILE A 10 -46.07 -25.48 -40.18
CA ILE A 10 -45.45 -24.86 -39.04
C ILE A 10 -45.82 -23.37 -39.04
N LEU A 11 -46.61 -22.96 -38.04
CA LEU A 11 -46.87 -21.56 -37.75
C LEU A 11 -45.63 -21.00 -37.03
N LEU A 12 -44.90 -20.07 -37.68
CA LEU A 12 -43.85 -19.27 -37.03
C LEU A 12 -44.52 -18.20 -36.17
N ALA A 13 -44.50 -18.38 -34.85
CA ALA A 13 -44.79 -17.31 -33.89
C ALA A 13 -43.53 -16.50 -33.70
N LEU A 14 -43.46 -15.26 -34.19
CA LEU A 14 -42.45 -14.29 -33.83
C LEU A 14 -42.69 -13.85 -32.37
N SER A 15 -41.88 -14.38 -31.44
CA SER A 15 -41.81 -13.89 -30.10
C SER A 15 -40.78 -12.73 -30.04
N CYS A 16 -41.26 -11.49 -29.97
CA CYS A 16 -40.46 -10.34 -29.64
C CYS A 16 -40.02 -10.45 -28.20
N SER A 17 -38.80 -10.96 -27.92
CA SER A 17 -38.13 -10.91 -26.66
C SER A 17 -37.47 -9.56 -26.49
N THR A 18 -38.11 -8.65 -25.75
CA THR A 18 -37.46 -7.42 -25.26
C THR A 18 -36.54 -7.77 -24.11
N SER A 19 -35.26 -7.89 -24.40
CA SER A 19 -34.22 -7.95 -23.34
C SER A 19 -34.18 -6.66 -22.53
N PRO A 20 -34.12 -6.71 -21.20
CA PRO A 20 -33.93 -5.52 -20.41
C PRO A 20 -32.56 -4.93 -20.72
N LYS A 21 -32.53 -3.64 -21.10
CA LYS A 21 -31.31 -2.85 -21.26
C LYS A 21 -30.52 -2.92 -19.94
N SER A 22 -29.35 -3.51 -20.00
CA SER A 22 -28.31 -3.37 -18.99
C SER A 22 -28.13 -1.87 -18.69
N ALA A 23 -28.42 -1.47 -17.46
CA ALA A 23 -28.06 -0.16 -16.96
C ALA A 23 -26.54 -0.07 -16.99
N HIS A 24 -26.00 0.68 -17.94
CA HIS A 24 -24.61 1.12 -17.89
C HIS A 24 -24.47 1.96 -16.62
N GLU A 25 -23.86 1.40 -15.57
CA GLU A 25 -23.31 2.19 -14.49
C GLU A 25 -22.35 3.21 -15.11
N ALA A 26 -22.71 4.48 -14.99
CA ALA A 26 -21.83 5.57 -15.38
C ALA A 26 -20.50 5.43 -14.62
N PRO A 27 -19.34 5.60 -15.26
CA PRO A 27 -18.06 5.54 -14.57
C PRO A 27 -18.07 6.61 -13.47
N LEU A 28 -17.87 6.19 -12.22
CA LEU A 28 -17.65 7.07 -11.08
C LEU A 28 -16.58 8.08 -11.47
N LYS A 29 -17.00 9.34 -11.66
CA LYS A 29 -16.09 10.47 -11.84
C LYS A 29 -15.30 10.61 -10.56
N VAL A 30 -14.14 9.96 -10.49
CA VAL A 30 -13.12 10.25 -9.49
C VAL A 30 -12.73 11.69 -9.72
N ARG A 31 -13.21 12.60 -8.87
CA ARG A 31 -12.67 13.97 -8.83
C ARG A 31 -11.19 13.82 -8.48
N PRO A 32 -10.26 14.36 -9.27
CA PRO A 32 -8.88 14.45 -8.83
C PRO A 32 -8.89 15.34 -7.57
N ASP A 33 -8.49 14.74 -6.44
CA ASP A 33 -8.32 15.53 -5.22
C ASP A 33 -7.37 16.67 -5.52
N LYS A 34 -7.83 17.91 -5.31
CA LYS A 34 -6.97 19.09 -5.43
C LYS A 34 -5.84 18.94 -4.44
N PRO A 35 -4.58 19.03 -4.85
CA PRO A 35 -3.47 19.02 -3.91
C PRO A 35 -3.62 20.22 -2.97
N THR A 36 -4.02 19.95 -1.74
CA THR A 36 -4.09 20.94 -0.69
C THR A 36 -2.69 21.08 -0.11
N VAL A 37 -2.06 22.21 -0.33
CA VAL A 37 -0.75 22.67 0.16
C VAL A 37 0.45 22.08 -0.62
N ALA A 38 1.05 22.92 -1.45
CA ALA A 38 2.30 22.61 -2.14
C ALA A 38 3.47 22.49 -1.12
N THR A 39 3.68 21.31 -0.59
CA THR A 39 4.93 21.00 0.13
C THR A 39 5.98 20.69 -0.92
N PRO A 40 7.18 21.28 -0.87
CA PRO A 40 8.18 21.07 -1.89
C PRO A 40 8.60 19.60 -1.92
N LYS A 41 8.32 18.93 -3.05
CA LYS A 41 8.91 17.64 -3.40
C LYS A 41 10.37 17.94 -3.68
N SER A 42 11.30 17.41 -2.87
CA SER A 42 12.73 17.64 -3.02
C SER A 42 13.32 17.02 -4.28
N GLY A 43 12.63 16.06 -4.89
CA GLY A 43 12.99 15.47 -6.17
C GLY A 43 12.85 13.95 -6.20
N GLN A 44 13.04 13.41 -7.41
CA GLN A 44 13.16 11.97 -7.62
C GLN A 44 14.62 11.55 -7.50
N ILE A 45 14.88 10.47 -6.79
CA ILE A 45 16.21 9.87 -6.66
C ILE A 45 16.18 8.40 -7.10
N GLN A 46 17.36 7.87 -7.41
CA GLN A 46 17.56 6.45 -7.66
C GLN A 46 18.76 5.93 -6.87
N PHE A 47 18.67 4.67 -6.42
CA PHE A 47 19.76 3.96 -5.78
C PHE A 47 19.64 2.46 -6.11
N PRO A 48 20.76 1.70 -6.13
CA PRO A 48 20.74 0.29 -6.51
C PRO A 48 20.20 -0.58 -5.39
N SER A 49 19.33 -1.55 -5.72
CA SER A 49 19.02 -2.70 -4.86
C SER A 49 20.23 -3.64 -4.76
N LYS A 50 20.17 -4.64 -3.88
CA LYS A 50 21.28 -5.61 -3.68
C LYS A 50 21.68 -6.34 -4.96
N ASP A 51 20.76 -6.54 -5.89
CA ASP A 51 21.00 -7.15 -7.21
C ASP A 51 21.29 -6.13 -8.33
N GLY A 52 21.55 -4.87 -7.97
CA GLY A 52 21.87 -3.80 -8.93
C GLY A 52 20.65 -3.25 -9.69
N LEU A 53 19.41 -3.64 -9.32
CA LEU A 53 18.23 -3.03 -9.88
C LEU A 53 18.10 -1.58 -9.38
N PRO A 54 17.91 -0.55 -10.25
CA PRO A 54 17.66 0.81 -9.79
C PRO A 54 16.28 0.90 -9.11
N ILE A 55 16.28 1.27 -7.83
CA ILE A 55 15.08 1.62 -7.08
C ILE A 55 14.81 3.10 -7.30
N THR A 56 13.66 3.42 -7.86
CA THR A 56 13.19 4.80 -8.02
C THR A 56 12.39 5.22 -6.79
N ALA A 57 12.65 6.42 -6.29
CA ALA A 57 11.98 6.96 -5.12
C ALA A 57 11.69 8.46 -5.26
N ASP A 58 10.61 8.92 -4.64
CA ASP A 58 10.33 10.33 -4.43
C ASP A 58 10.77 10.72 -3.01
N LEU A 59 11.69 11.67 -2.94
CA LEU A 59 12.18 12.24 -1.68
C LEU A 59 11.40 13.52 -1.38
N TYR A 60 10.82 13.60 -0.20
CA TYR A 60 10.08 14.75 0.32
C TYR A 60 10.79 15.26 1.57
N GLN A 61 11.32 16.46 1.50
CA GLN A 61 12.09 17.07 2.59
C GLN A 61 11.67 18.52 2.84
N LYS A 62 11.80 18.93 4.10
CA LYS A 62 11.64 20.32 4.54
C LYS A 62 12.74 20.64 5.55
N GLU A 63 13.34 21.80 5.40
CA GLU A 63 14.33 22.27 6.36
C GLU A 63 13.75 22.30 7.78
N GLY A 64 14.54 21.85 8.76
CA GLY A 64 14.14 21.75 10.15
C GLY A 64 13.46 20.45 10.55
N ASN A 65 13.02 19.62 9.59
CA ASN A 65 12.47 18.30 9.91
C ASN A 65 13.56 17.35 10.42
N LYS A 66 13.25 16.63 11.52
CA LYS A 66 14.26 15.83 12.25
C LYS A 66 14.06 14.32 12.11
N ASP A 67 12.85 13.86 11.83
CA ASP A 67 12.50 12.44 11.71
C ASP A 67 12.29 12.03 10.26
N PHE A 68 12.41 10.73 9.98
CA PHE A 68 12.35 10.20 8.63
C PHE A 68 11.41 9.00 8.52
N ILE A 69 10.58 9.00 7.49
CA ILE A 69 9.62 7.94 7.20
C ILE A 69 9.94 7.31 5.83
N LEU A 70 10.12 5.98 5.80
CA LEU A 70 10.16 5.19 4.57
C LEU A 70 8.75 4.68 4.26
N LEU A 71 8.25 4.96 3.06
CA LEU A 71 6.89 4.66 2.59
C LEU A 71 6.92 3.59 1.49
N CYS A 72 6.33 2.41 1.75
CA CYS A 72 6.31 1.25 0.86
C CYS A 72 4.88 0.95 0.40
N HIS A 73 4.62 1.04 -0.92
CA HIS A 73 3.30 0.93 -1.54
C HIS A 73 2.71 -0.49 -1.53
N GLN A 74 1.38 -0.59 -1.71
CA GLN A 74 0.69 -1.88 -1.85
C GLN A 74 0.94 -2.54 -3.23
N ALA A 75 0.52 -3.81 -3.36
CA ALA A 75 0.58 -4.54 -4.62
C ALA A 75 -0.09 -3.77 -5.78
N GLN A 76 0.49 -3.87 -6.98
CA GLN A 76 0.01 -3.22 -8.20
C GLN A 76 0.09 -1.68 -8.20
N PHE A 77 0.65 -1.06 -7.16
CA PHE A 77 0.79 0.39 -7.04
C PHE A 77 2.24 0.84 -7.31
N SER A 78 2.52 2.09 -7.01
CA SER A 78 3.83 2.74 -7.11
C SER A 78 3.99 3.72 -5.94
N ARG A 79 5.13 4.38 -5.86
CA ARG A 79 5.37 5.51 -4.94
C ARG A 79 4.29 6.60 -5.02
N GLY A 80 3.54 6.64 -6.13
CA GLY A 80 2.38 7.51 -6.31
C GLY A 80 1.24 7.26 -5.30
N GLU A 81 1.23 6.14 -4.56
CA GLU A 81 0.30 5.90 -3.45
C GLU A 81 0.40 7.01 -2.39
N TYR A 82 1.56 7.61 -2.25
CA TYR A 82 1.88 8.56 -1.19
C TYR A 82 1.95 10.03 -1.61
N ILE A 83 1.58 10.35 -2.86
CA ILE A 83 1.69 11.73 -3.38
C ILE A 83 0.90 12.76 -2.57
N ASN A 84 -0.23 12.36 -1.97
CA ASN A 84 -1.04 13.20 -1.10
C ASN A 84 -0.71 13.02 0.39
N THR A 85 -0.21 11.85 0.77
CA THR A 85 0.10 11.51 2.16
C THR A 85 1.46 12.08 2.61
N ALA A 86 2.50 11.97 1.78
CA ALA A 86 3.85 12.41 2.13
C ALA A 86 3.94 13.92 2.42
N PRO A 87 3.28 14.83 1.65
CA PRO A 87 3.26 16.25 1.99
C PRO A 87 2.69 16.54 3.38
N ILE A 88 1.63 15.85 3.78
CA ILE A 88 1.02 16.02 5.12
C ILE A 88 2.02 15.60 6.22
N LEU A 89 2.74 14.48 6.00
CA LEU A 89 3.76 14.02 6.94
C LEU A 89 4.93 15.00 7.02
N VAL A 90 5.33 15.61 5.89
CA VAL A 90 6.38 16.64 5.87
C VAL A 90 5.98 17.88 6.67
N ASP A 91 4.74 18.32 6.58
CA ASP A 91 4.22 19.43 7.37
C ASP A 91 4.09 19.09 8.87
N MET A 92 4.05 17.80 9.20
CA MET A 92 4.10 17.33 10.59
C MET A 92 5.54 17.23 11.18
N GLY A 93 6.58 17.52 10.38
CA GLY A 93 7.97 17.49 10.84
C GLY A 93 8.77 16.25 10.43
N PHE A 94 8.24 15.42 9.52
CA PHE A 94 8.94 14.24 9.01
C PHE A 94 9.48 14.48 7.60
N ASN A 95 10.66 13.99 7.30
CA ASN A 95 11.08 13.78 5.91
C ASN A 95 10.58 12.41 5.44
N CYS A 96 10.29 12.26 4.14
CA CYS A 96 9.74 11.01 3.62
C CYS A 96 10.48 10.53 2.37
N LEU A 97 10.65 9.21 2.25
CA LEU A 97 11.10 8.53 1.04
C LEU A 97 10.02 7.54 0.61
N ALA A 98 9.31 7.87 -0.47
CA ALA A 98 8.33 6.96 -1.07
C ALA A 98 9.00 6.18 -2.20
N ILE A 99 9.13 4.87 -2.07
CA ILE A 99 9.84 4.03 -3.04
C ILE A 99 8.91 3.30 -4.00
N ASP A 100 9.42 3.00 -5.19
CA ASP A 100 8.92 1.95 -6.05
C ASP A 100 9.64 0.64 -5.69
N GLN A 101 9.01 -0.29 -5.00
CA GLN A 101 9.52 -1.64 -4.98
C GLN A 101 9.06 -2.41 -6.22
N ARG A 102 9.83 -3.45 -6.64
CA ARG A 102 9.69 -4.14 -7.95
C ARG A 102 8.35 -4.82 -8.23
N SER A 103 7.46 -4.99 -7.26
CA SER A 103 6.18 -5.69 -7.42
C SER A 103 4.99 -4.72 -7.51
N GLY A 104 5.06 -3.76 -8.45
CA GLY A 104 4.05 -2.73 -8.61
C GLY A 104 3.61 -2.44 -10.04
N ARG A 105 2.82 -1.40 -10.23
CA ARG A 105 2.35 -0.91 -11.54
C ARG A 105 2.22 0.62 -11.57
N LYS A 106 1.06 1.15 -11.18
CA LYS A 106 0.73 2.58 -11.29
C LYS A 106 -0.19 3.01 -10.15
N ALA A 107 0.06 4.17 -9.56
CA ALA A 107 -0.85 4.83 -8.62
C ALA A 107 -0.87 6.34 -8.89
N ASN A 108 -2.04 6.96 -8.80
CA ASN A 108 -2.23 8.41 -8.97
C ASN A 108 -1.47 9.01 -10.18
N GLY A 109 -1.53 8.33 -11.33
CA GLY A 109 -0.85 8.77 -12.55
C GLY A 109 0.64 8.41 -12.63
N ILE A 110 1.29 8.01 -11.53
CA ILE A 110 2.73 7.70 -11.46
C ILE A 110 2.98 6.22 -11.71
N MET A 111 3.82 5.92 -12.71
CA MET A 111 4.25 4.55 -13.02
C MET A 111 5.32 4.08 -12.05
N ASN A 112 5.33 2.76 -11.77
CA ASN A 112 6.41 2.13 -11.03
C ASN A 112 7.60 1.88 -11.96
N GLU A 113 8.62 2.74 -11.84
CA GLU A 113 9.80 2.68 -12.70
C GLU A 113 10.73 1.53 -12.33
N THR A 114 10.78 1.13 -11.05
CA THR A 114 11.55 -0.04 -10.61
C THR A 114 11.02 -1.33 -11.20
N THR A 115 9.69 -1.53 -11.22
CA THR A 115 9.07 -2.69 -11.89
C THR A 115 9.38 -2.68 -13.40
N LYS A 116 9.32 -1.51 -14.05
CA LYS A 116 9.66 -1.37 -15.46
C LYS A 116 11.11 -1.77 -15.73
N ALA A 117 12.03 -1.28 -14.92
CA ALA A 117 13.46 -1.63 -15.01
C ALA A 117 13.71 -3.12 -14.75
N ALA A 118 13.04 -3.72 -13.75
CA ALA A 118 13.14 -5.15 -13.45
C ALA A 118 12.68 -6.01 -14.64
N LYS A 119 11.55 -5.67 -15.26
CA LYS A 119 11.05 -6.38 -16.46
C LYS A 119 12.01 -6.26 -17.64
N ALA A 120 12.57 -5.07 -17.88
CA ALA A 120 13.55 -4.85 -18.95
C ALA A 120 14.84 -5.67 -18.76
N LYS A 121 15.18 -5.96 -17.50
CA LYS A 121 16.33 -6.81 -17.12
C LYS A 121 15.95 -8.28 -16.91
N HIS A 122 14.72 -8.70 -17.21
CA HIS A 122 14.20 -10.05 -16.97
C HIS A 122 14.33 -10.54 -15.52
N LEU A 123 14.32 -9.62 -14.55
CA LEU A 123 14.36 -9.94 -13.14
C LEU A 123 12.97 -10.31 -12.61
N ASN A 124 12.93 -11.13 -11.58
CA ASN A 124 11.70 -11.49 -10.89
C ASN A 124 11.08 -10.27 -10.18
N ILE A 125 9.73 -10.23 -10.15
CA ILE A 125 8.94 -9.16 -9.56
C ILE A 125 7.92 -9.68 -8.53
N ARG A 126 8.21 -10.83 -7.90
CA ARG A 126 7.37 -11.40 -6.84
C ARG A 126 7.45 -10.56 -5.57
N TYR A 127 6.51 -10.73 -4.65
CA TYR A 127 6.54 -10.03 -3.37
C TYR A 127 7.80 -10.33 -2.54
N THR A 128 8.31 -11.57 -2.62
CA THR A 128 9.57 -11.95 -1.98
C THR A 128 10.79 -11.26 -2.57
N ASP A 129 10.78 -10.96 -3.87
CA ASP A 129 11.90 -10.28 -4.52
C ASP A 129 11.98 -8.79 -4.11
N ALA A 130 10.86 -8.20 -3.64
CA ALA A 130 10.81 -6.85 -3.10
C ALA A 130 11.45 -6.70 -1.70
N ILE A 131 11.78 -7.80 -1.02
CA ILE A 131 12.47 -7.78 0.28
C ILE A 131 13.76 -6.98 0.18
N GLN A 132 14.62 -7.30 -0.79
CA GLN A 132 15.90 -6.62 -0.97
C GLN A 132 15.75 -5.14 -1.36
N ASP A 133 14.66 -4.77 -2.04
CA ASP A 133 14.37 -3.37 -2.36
C ASP A 133 14.07 -2.57 -1.09
N ILE A 134 13.23 -3.14 -0.21
CA ILE A 134 12.86 -2.50 1.06
C ILE A 134 14.06 -2.47 2.01
N GLU A 135 14.87 -3.55 2.10
CA GLU A 135 16.09 -3.56 2.92
C GLU A 135 17.06 -2.46 2.48
N THR A 136 17.33 -2.36 1.18
CA THR A 136 18.20 -1.29 0.64
C THR A 136 17.59 0.10 0.86
N ALA A 137 16.26 0.23 0.78
CA ALA A 137 15.60 1.49 1.06
C ALA A 137 15.64 1.88 2.55
N ILE A 138 15.62 0.91 3.47
CA ILE A 138 15.87 1.15 4.90
C ILE A 138 17.28 1.72 5.10
N ASP A 139 18.29 1.12 4.45
CA ASP A 139 19.67 1.59 4.51
C ASP A 139 19.79 3.02 3.95
N LYS A 140 19.15 3.28 2.81
CA LYS A 140 19.15 4.61 2.18
C LYS A 140 18.43 5.66 3.01
N ALA A 141 17.28 5.33 3.58
CA ALA A 141 16.53 6.23 4.45
C ALA A 141 17.31 6.53 5.76
N TYR A 142 17.99 5.53 6.32
CA TYR A 142 18.85 5.68 7.47
C TYR A 142 20.05 6.62 7.18
N GLU A 143 20.69 6.46 6.01
CA GLU A 143 21.75 7.36 5.52
C GLU A 143 21.20 8.80 5.39
N LEU A 144 20.08 9.00 4.70
CA LEU A 144 19.44 10.30 4.52
C LEU A 144 18.98 10.94 5.85
N ASN A 145 18.72 10.12 6.87
CA ASN A 145 18.40 10.55 8.22
C ASN A 145 19.65 10.75 9.11
N HIS A 146 20.80 10.94 8.52
CA HIS A 146 22.08 11.14 9.23
C HIS A 146 22.39 10.00 10.21
N GLN A 147 22.21 8.76 9.79
CA GLN A 147 22.38 7.53 10.56
C GLN A 147 21.54 7.46 11.83
N ARG A 148 20.38 8.11 11.84
CA ARG A 148 19.37 7.96 12.90
C ARG A 148 18.28 6.99 12.44
N PRO A 149 17.74 6.16 13.35
CA PRO A 149 16.69 5.21 13.01
C PRO A 149 15.44 5.89 12.46
N ILE A 150 14.79 5.20 11.53
CA ILE A 150 13.64 5.69 10.78
C ILE A 150 12.32 5.03 11.21
N ILE A 151 11.19 5.57 10.75
CA ILE A 151 9.89 4.91 10.82
C ILE A 151 9.64 4.19 9.49
N LEU A 152 9.33 2.90 9.54
CA LEU A 152 9.00 2.10 8.37
C LEU A 152 7.47 1.98 8.22
N VAL A 153 6.94 2.43 7.09
CA VAL A 153 5.51 2.37 6.76
C VAL A 153 5.28 1.42 5.59
N GLY A 154 4.37 0.46 5.77
CA GLY A 154 3.99 -0.48 4.72
C GLY A 154 2.49 -0.54 4.47
N SER A 155 2.10 -0.78 3.21
CA SER A 155 0.72 -0.93 2.75
C SER A 155 0.50 -2.33 2.15
N SER A 156 -0.50 -3.09 2.66
CA SER A 156 -0.85 -4.43 2.16
C SER A 156 0.34 -5.42 2.23
N TYR A 157 0.78 -5.99 1.12
CA TYR A 157 1.92 -6.93 1.11
C TYR A 157 3.20 -6.29 1.65
N SER A 158 3.44 -5.01 1.40
CA SER A 158 4.60 -4.33 2.00
C SER A 158 4.38 -4.00 3.48
N ALA A 159 3.13 -3.98 3.98
CA ALA A 159 2.86 -3.99 5.41
C ALA A 159 3.33 -5.31 6.07
N ALA A 160 3.09 -6.43 5.39
CA ALA A 160 3.63 -7.72 5.81
C ALA A 160 5.17 -7.72 5.81
N LEU A 161 5.79 -7.19 4.74
CA LEU A 161 7.24 -7.06 4.67
C LEU A 161 7.79 -6.08 5.73
N ALA A 162 7.07 -5.01 6.05
CA ALA A 162 7.48 -4.08 7.11
C ALA A 162 7.49 -4.73 8.50
N LEU A 163 6.51 -5.60 8.82
CA LEU A 163 6.53 -6.42 10.04
C LEU A 163 7.70 -7.41 10.05
N TYR A 164 8.03 -8.00 8.90
CA TYR A 164 9.13 -8.94 8.76
C TYR A 164 10.51 -8.29 8.86
N LEU A 165 10.71 -7.12 8.22
CA LEU A 165 11.99 -6.41 8.12
C LEU A 165 12.22 -5.40 9.24
N GLY A 166 11.19 -5.01 9.97
CA GLY A 166 11.26 -3.95 10.98
C GLY A 166 12.16 -4.25 12.19
N ASN A 167 12.56 -5.53 12.39
CA ASN A 167 13.41 -5.90 13.52
C ASN A 167 14.91 -5.64 13.23
N THR A 168 15.25 -4.39 12.99
CA THR A 168 16.63 -3.89 12.79
C THR A 168 16.82 -2.59 13.56
N ASP A 169 18.03 -2.29 13.99
CA ASP A 169 18.37 -1.06 14.73
C ASP A 169 18.18 0.20 13.88
N LYS A 170 18.13 0.06 12.54
CA LYS A 170 17.87 1.18 11.63
C LYS A 170 16.40 1.62 11.61
N VAL A 171 15.48 0.82 12.18
CA VAL A 171 14.06 1.12 12.26
C VAL A 171 13.67 1.31 13.73
N LYS A 172 13.21 2.50 14.10
CA LYS A 172 12.73 2.80 15.47
C LYS A 172 11.27 2.43 15.72
N ALA A 173 10.44 2.44 14.66
CA ALA A 173 9.02 2.14 14.75
C ALA A 173 8.46 1.66 13.40
N VAL A 174 7.39 0.88 13.43
CA VAL A 174 6.76 0.28 12.25
C VAL A 174 5.28 0.65 12.19
N ALA A 175 4.79 1.16 11.06
CA ALA A 175 3.37 1.39 10.84
C ALA A 175 2.85 0.58 9.66
N VAL A 176 1.77 -0.16 9.84
CA VAL A 176 1.26 -1.09 8.85
C VAL A 176 -0.23 -0.91 8.60
N PHE A 177 -0.56 -0.82 7.31
CA PHE A 177 -1.92 -0.65 6.81
C PHE A 177 -2.34 -1.92 6.08
N SER A 178 -3.34 -2.63 6.61
CA SER A 178 -3.86 -3.91 6.10
C SER A 178 -2.77 -4.99 5.95
N PRO A 179 -1.99 -5.31 6.99
CA PRO A 179 -1.06 -6.43 6.93
C PRO A 179 -1.80 -7.76 6.87
N GLY A 180 -1.12 -8.81 6.35
CA GLY A 180 -1.66 -10.16 6.29
C GLY A 180 -0.59 -11.20 5.97
N GLU A 181 -0.91 -12.49 6.05
CA GLU A 181 -0.02 -13.61 5.67
C GLU A 181 0.06 -13.78 4.14
N TYR A 182 0.31 -12.67 3.40
CA TYR A 182 0.39 -12.67 1.94
C TYR A 182 1.55 -13.47 1.37
N ILE A 183 2.58 -13.72 2.19
CA ILE A 183 3.79 -14.43 1.81
C ILE A 183 4.00 -15.58 2.81
N ARG A 184 3.35 -16.70 2.58
CA ARG A 184 3.29 -17.84 3.51
C ARG A 184 4.66 -18.34 4.00
N SER A 185 5.70 -18.24 3.18
CA SER A 185 7.06 -18.65 3.53
C SER A 185 7.69 -17.80 4.65
N LEU A 186 7.22 -16.57 4.88
CA LEU A 186 7.81 -15.64 5.84
C LEU A 186 7.21 -15.73 7.25
N LYS A 187 6.00 -16.34 7.40
CA LYS A 187 5.28 -16.46 8.68
C LYS A 187 5.20 -15.11 9.40
N ILE A 188 4.49 -14.16 8.78
CA ILE A 188 4.46 -12.74 9.18
C ILE A 188 4.04 -12.54 10.64
N GLY A 189 3.04 -13.26 11.14
CA GLY A 189 2.64 -13.22 12.54
C GLY A 189 3.80 -13.56 13.50
N LYS A 190 4.64 -14.56 13.14
CA LYS A 190 5.84 -14.92 13.90
C LYS A 190 6.95 -13.89 13.82
N ALA A 191 7.07 -13.19 12.72
CA ALA A 191 8.00 -12.07 12.60
C ALA A 191 7.54 -10.87 13.43
N ALA A 192 6.26 -10.53 13.38
CA ALA A 192 5.66 -9.45 14.14
C ALA A 192 5.81 -9.64 15.67
N GLU A 193 5.63 -10.86 16.19
CA GLU A 193 5.82 -11.23 17.61
C GLU A 193 7.21 -10.86 18.15
N LYS A 194 8.23 -10.81 17.28
CA LYS A 194 9.62 -10.49 17.65
C LYS A 194 9.89 -9.00 17.75
N LEU A 195 8.98 -8.13 17.28
CA LEU A 195 9.19 -6.69 17.32
C LEU A 195 9.12 -6.18 18.77
N LYS A 196 10.21 -5.54 19.22
CA LYS A 196 10.33 -4.91 20.54
C LYS A 196 10.46 -3.39 20.38
N LYS A 197 9.57 -2.81 19.57
CA LYS A 197 9.50 -1.38 19.24
C LYS A 197 8.05 -1.00 18.89
N PRO A 198 7.67 0.28 18.90
CA PRO A 198 6.33 0.73 18.61
C PRO A 198 5.83 0.21 17.24
N VAL A 199 4.65 -0.41 17.24
CA VAL A 199 3.98 -0.91 16.04
C VAL A 199 2.58 -0.30 15.98
N PHE A 200 2.31 0.48 14.93
CA PHE A 200 0.96 0.92 14.58
C PHE A 200 0.36 -0.05 13.58
N VAL A 201 -0.86 -0.48 13.83
CA VAL A 201 -1.61 -1.38 12.95
C VAL A 201 -2.97 -0.78 12.65
N THR A 202 -3.39 -0.84 11.41
CA THR A 202 -4.77 -0.56 11.00
C THR A 202 -5.13 -1.30 9.72
N CYS A 203 -6.42 -1.32 9.38
CA CYS A 203 -6.95 -2.02 8.20
C CYS A 203 -8.35 -1.52 7.86
N ALA A 204 -8.94 -1.96 6.75
CA ALA A 204 -10.37 -1.76 6.51
C ALA A 204 -11.22 -2.50 7.55
N LYS A 205 -12.44 -2.02 7.84
CA LYS A 205 -13.33 -2.62 8.85
C LYS A 205 -13.52 -4.13 8.68
N LYS A 206 -13.69 -4.60 7.44
CA LYS A 206 -13.88 -6.03 7.13
C LYS A 206 -12.64 -6.90 7.35
N GLU A 207 -11.48 -6.30 7.60
CA GLU A 207 -10.20 -7.00 7.77
C GLU A 207 -9.79 -7.10 9.24
N ILE A 208 -10.53 -6.48 10.16
CA ILE A 208 -10.18 -6.34 11.58
C ILE A 208 -9.85 -7.67 12.22
N ASP A 209 -10.71 -8.68 12.05
CA ASP A 209 -10.53 -9.99 12.73
C ASP A 209 -9.26 -10.71 12.23
N GLY A 210 -9.04 -10.72 10.91
CA GLY A 210 -7.84 -11.34 10.33
C GLY A 210 -6.55 -10.62 10.72
N VAL A 211 -6.59 -9.28 10.79
CA VAL A 211 -5.44 -8.48 11.22
C VAL A 211 -5.21 -8.61 12.72
N ALA A 212 -6.27 -8.67 13.54
CA ALA A 212 -6.16 -8.92 14.97
C ALA A 212 -5.51 -10.29 15.26
N ASP A 213 -5.92 -11.33 14.52
CA ASP A 213 -5.30 -12.67 14.65
C ASP A 213 -3.83 -12.66 14.25
N LEU A 214 -3.46 -11.93 13.18
CA LEU A 214 -2.08 -11.80 12.73
C LEU A 214 -1.17 -11.21 13.80
N VAL A 215 -1.62 -10.20 14.55
CA VAL A 215 -0.81 -9.45 15.51
C VAL A 215 -1.08 -9.80 16.97
N LYS A 216 -1.87 -10.83 17.23
CA LYS A 216 -2.31 -11.22 18.60
C LYS A 216 -1.17 -11.48 19.59
N ASN A 217 -0.02 -11.92 19.09
CA ASN A 217 1.16 -12.24 19.91
C ASN A 217 2.19 -11.08 19.97
N VAL A 218 1.92 -9.94 19.32
CA VAL A 218 2.74 -8.75 19.50
C VAL A 218 2.51 -8.24 20.92
N ASP A 219 3.60 -7.95 21.65
CA ASP A 219 3.52 -7.45 23.01
C ASP A 219 2.71 -6.15 23.05
N SER A 220 1.68 -6.12 23.94
CA SER A 220 0.71 -5.03 24.02
C SER A 220 1.34 -3.68 24.35
N GLN A 221 2.51 -3.66 25.01
CA GLN A 221 3.25 -2.41 25.28
C GLN A 221 3.75 -1.73 23.99
N TYR A 222 3.96 -2.49 22.91
CA TYR A 222 4.42 -1.98 21.60
C TYR A 222 3.29 -1.81 20.60
N LEU A 223 2.13 -2.46 20.81
CA LEU A 223 1.05 -2.52 19.83
C LEU A 223 0.05 -1.36 20.00
N SER A 224 -0.12 -0.58 18.95
CA SER A 224 -1.23 0.37 18.78
C SER A 224 -2.08 -0.05 17.62
N PHE A 225 -3.25 -0.64 17.86
CA PHE A 225 -4.16 -1.10 16.82
C PHE A 225 -5.39 -0.18 16.73
N TYR A 226 -5.45 0.62 15.65
CA TYR A 226 -6.65 1.38 15.31
C TYR A 226 -7.64 0.51 14.54
N ARG A 227 -8.81 0.27 15.13
CA ARG A 227 -9.95 -0.44 14.53
C ARG A 227 -10.97 0.58 14.05
N PRO A 228 -11.14 0.75 12.72
CA PRO A 228 -12.07 1.74 12.19
C PRO A 228 -13.53 1.34 12.49
N THR A 229 -14.36 2.34 12.77
CA THR A 229 -15.82 2.20 12.89
C THR A 229 -16.50 2.26 11.52
N GLU A 230 -15.95 3.05 10.61
CA GLU A 230 -16.40 3.20 9.24
C GLU A 230 -15.82 2.09 8.35
N LYS A 231 -16.36 1.95 7.13
CA LYS A 231 -15.95 0.92 6.16
C LYS A 231 -14.46 0.96 5.87
N GLY A 232 -13.90 2.14 5.68
CA GLY A 232 -12.53 2.33 5.27
C GLY A 232 -12.18 1.63 3.95
N ILE A 233 -10.90 1.50 3.66
CA ILE A 233 -10.40 0.82 2.48
C ILE A 233 -9.08 0.08 2.79
N HIS A 234 -8.77 -0.93 1.99
CA HIS A 234 -7.55 -1.72 2.10
C HIS A 234 -6.28 -0.89 1.84
N GLY A 235 -5.27 -1.08 2.69
CA GLY A 235 -3.95 -0.45 2.56
C GLY A 235 -3.91 1.02 3.02
N SER A 236 -2.81 1.72 2.73
CA SER A 236 -2.58 3.11 3.17
C SER A 236 -3.48 4.12 2.46
N ARG A 237 -4.23 3.70 1.45
CA ARG A 237 -5.32 4.51 0.89
C ARG A 237 -6.38 4.88 1.93
N ALA A 238 -6.41 4.18 3.05
CA ALA A 238 -7.21 4.55 4.22
C ALA A 238 -6.98 6.00 4.67
N LEU A 239 -5.82 6.59 4.32
CA LEU A 239 -5.46 7.98 4.59
C LEU A 239 -5.89 8.96 3.48
N TRP A 240 -6.45 8.49 2.35
CA TRP A 240 -6.85 9.39 1.26
C TRP A 240 -8.18 10.07 1.59
N ASP A 241 -8.31 11.35 1.25
CA ASP A 241 -9.52 12.16 1.51
C ASP A 241 -10.79 11.57 0.88
N SER A 242 -10.64 10.75 -0.16
CA SER A 242 -11.74 10.04 -0.81
C SER A 242 -12.22 8.79 -0.03
N THR A 243 -11.52 8.40 1.05
CA THR A 243 -11.88 7.22 1.84
C THR A 243 -12.84 7.57 2.97
N GLU A 244 -13.92 6.83 3.07
CA GLU A 244 -14.87 6.94 4.19
C GLU A 244 -14.15 6.67 5.51
N GLY A 245 -14.22 7.62 6.44
CA GLY A 245 -13.60 7.54 7.77
C GLY A 245 -12.09 7.87 7.78
N HIS A 246 -11.54 8.47 6.71
CA HIS A 246 -10.11 8.79 6.63
C HIS A 246 -9.60 9.66 7.79
N GLU A 247 -10.45 10.55 8.34
CA GLU A 247 -10.10 11.39 9.47
C GLU A 247 -9.76 10.56 10.72
N GLY A 248 -10.48 9.45 10.95
CA GLY A 248 -10.23 8.53 12.05
C GLY A 248 -8.86 7.86 11.93
N TYR A 249 -8.51 7.40 10.72
CA TYR A 249 -7.18 6.85 10.43
C TYR A 249 -6.08 7.90 10.62
N TRP A 250 -6.27 9.11 10.09
CA TRP A 250 -5.31 10.20 10.28
C TRP A 250 -5.15 10.57 11.75
N LYS A 251 -6.25 10.69 12.50
CA LYS A 251 -6.17 10.99 13.93
C LYS A 251 -5.35 9.96 14.68
N ALA A 252 -5.67 8.68 14.51
CA ALA A 252 -4.96 7.60 15.19
C ALA A 252 -3.49 7.53 14.78
N PHE A 253 -3.17 7.67 13.50
CA PHE A 253 -1.81 7.62 12.99
C PHE A 253 -0.99 8.83 13.44
N LYS A 254 -1.54 10.04 13.36
CA LYS A 254 -0.91 11.27 13.86
C LYS A 254 -0.60 11.21 15.36
N ASP A 255 -1.56 10.71 16.17
CA ASP A 255 -1.39 10.57 17.60
C ASP A 255 -0.29 9.54 17.95
N TRP A 256 -0.18 8.48 17.15
CA TRP A 256 0.89 7.50 17.30
C TRP A 256 2.24 8.07 16.86
N LEU A 257 2.34 8.76 15.72
CA LEU A 257 3.58 9.40 15.24
C LEU A 257 4.16 10.41 16.24
N LYS A 258 3.30 11.17 16.93
CA LYS A 258 3.74 12.17 17.92
C LYS A 258 4.40 11.56 19.15
N ARG A 259 4.18 10.28 19.43
CA ARG A 259 4.72 9.57 20.59
C ARG A 259 6.01 8.80 20.29
N ASN A 260 6.35 8.64 19.01
CA ASN A 260 7.43 7.77 18.52
C ASN A 260 8.34 8.48 17.52
#